data_5df062fa9249d7e75ddd88729b79f8d6
#
_entry.id   5df062fa9249d7e75ddd88729b79f8d6
#
_cell.length_a   1.000
_cell.length_b   1.000
_cell.length_c   1.000
_cell.angle_alpha   90.00
_cell.angle_beta   90.00
_cell.angle_gamma   90.00
#
_symmetry.space_group_name_H-M   'P 1'
#
loop_
_entity.id
_entity.type
_entity.pdbx_description
1 polymer ?
#
loop_
_entity_poly.entity_id
_entity_poly.type
_entity_poly.pdbx_seq_one_letter_code
_entity_poly.pdbx_strand_id
1 'polypeptide(L)'
;QGYFASHYPLIKLPGTFYNYSTGTTNILSLIMKNKLSQNGIDYYDFVEKNLLIPLGLKNTTLEFDKSDTFIGGSSVYASARDYAKFGYLYLRDGVWDGDQIISKDWVDMTRTPSKHTYNLYSNKFWHVNEFRENAFNFPTDTYYCAGFGGQYIMIIPSKDLIMVRLGETYNTSTNTLLSFLGEIIKEVPNI
;
A
#
# COMPACT_ATOMS: atom_id res chain seq x y z
N GLN A 1 11.48 9.86 -13.09
CA GLN A 1 11.17 8.41 -13.25
C GLN A 1 9.84 8.21 -13.99
N GLY A 2 8.74 8.86 -13.61
CA GLY A 2 7.42 8.74 -14.24
C GLY A 2 7.43 9.15 -15.71
N TYR A 3 8.09 10.23 -16.06
CA TYR A 3 8.27 10.67 -17.45
C TYR A 3 8.94 9.59 -18.31
N PHE A 4 10.04 9.00 -17.84
CA PHE A 4 10.72 7.91 -18.55
C PHE A 4 9.77 6.71 -18.76
N ALA A 5 9.07 6.29 -17.73
CA ALA A 5 8.14 5.16 -17.80
C ALA A 5 6.97 5.40 -18.77
N SER A 6 6.48 6.64 -18.88
CA SER A 6 5.35 7.00 -19.76
C SER A 6 5.67 6.97 -21.27
N HIS A 7 6.98 6.92 -21.64
CA HIS A 7 7.42 6.85 -23.03
C HIS A 7 7.58 5.41 -23.54
N TYR A 8 7.42 4.40 -22.69
CA TYR A 8 7.42 3.02 -23.14
C TYR A 8 6.08 2.65 -23.81
N PRO A 9 6.10 1.89 -24.90
CA PRO A 9 4.88 1.44 -25.56
C PRO A 9 4.07 0.52 -24.66
N LEU A 10 2.77 0.50 -24.86
CA LEU A 10 1.89 -0.45 -24.20
C LEU A 10 2.21 -1.88 -24.64
N ILE A 11 2.45 -2.76 -23.70
CA ILE A 11 2.70 -4.20 -23.97
C ILE A 11 1.42 -4.99 -24.18
N LYS A 12 0.28 -4.48 -23.69
CA LYS A 12 -1.05 -5.07 -23.80
C LYS A 12 -2.11 -3.97 -23.82
N LEU A 13 -3.30 -4.30 -24.29
CA LEU A 13 -4.44 -3.38 -24.23
C LEU A 13 -4.79 -3.05 -22.77
N PRO A 14 -5.09 -1.78 -22.43
CA PRO A 14 -5.52 -1.41 -21.08
C PRO A 14 -6.71 -2.26 -20.61
N GLY A 15 -6.67 -2.65 -19.33
CA GLY A 15 -7.73 -3.45 -18.70
C GLY A 15 -7.72 -4.95 -19.03
N THR A 16 -6.76 -5.44 -19.83
CA THR A 16 -6.74 -6.86 -20.25
C THR A 16 -5.63 -7.69 -19.60
N PHE A 17 -4.66 -7.03 -18.99
CA PHE A 17 -3.50 -7.70 -18.42
C PHE A 17 -2.99 -6.96 -17.18
N TYR A 18 -2.66 -7.72 -16.15
CA TYR A 18 -2.00 -7.18 -14.97
C TYR A 18 -0.49 -7.26 -15.11
N ASN A 19 0.19 -6.15 -14.82
CA ASN A 19 1.64 -6.08 -14.73
C ASN A 19 2.05 -5.30 -13.48
N TYR A 20 2.70 -5.97 -12.52
CA TYR A 20 3.27 -5.31 -11.35
C TYR A 20 4.52 -4.56 -11.77
N SER A 21 4.47 -3.23 -11.72
CA SER A 21 5.55 -2.39 -12.22
C SER A 21 5.72 -1.11 -11.40
N THR A 22 6.95 -0.86 -10.96
CA THR A 22 7.38 0.41 -10.37
C THR A 22 7.13 1.57 -11.33
N GLY A 23 7.36 1.39 -12.63
CA GLY A 23 7.12 2.38 -13.65
C GLY A 23 5.67 2.86 -13.69
N THR A 24 4.70 1.95 -13.61
CA THR A 24 3.27 2.30 -13.56
C THR A 24 2.94 3.18 -12.35
N THR A 25 3.48 2.87 -11.19
CA THR A 25 3.26 3.69 -9.98
C THR A 25 3.88 5.08 -10.12
N ASN A 26 5.08 5.17 -10.70
CA ASN A 26 5.72 6.46 -10.94
C ASN A 26 4.99 7.31 -12.01
N ILE A 27 4.29 6.68 -12.96
CA ILE A 27 3.39 7.41 -13.89
C ILE A 27 2.22 8.04 -13.10
N LEU A 28 1.62 7.32 -12.15
CA LEU A 28 0.57 7.88 -11.30
C LEU A 28 1.08 9.06 -10.46
N SER A 29 2.30 8.96 -9.91
CA SER A 29 2.94 10.07 -9.20
C SER A 29 3.15 11.30 -10.12
N LEU A 30 3.56 11.08 -11.37
CA LEU A 30 3.72 12.15 -12.34
C LEU A 30 2.38 12.82 -12.69
N ILE A 31 1.32 12.02 -12.89
CA ILE A 31 -0.03 12.54 -13.15
C ILE A 31 -0.48 13.42 -11.98
N MET A 32 -0.29 12.95 -10.74
CA MET A 32 -0.64 13.70 -9.53
C MET A 32 0.14 15.02 -9.47
N LYS A 33 1.47 14.98 -9.67
CA LYS A 33 2.31 16.16 -9.72
C LYS A 33 1.77 17.18 -10.72
N ASN A 34 1.54 16.75 -11.96
CA ASN A 34 1.08 17.65 -13.02
C ASN A 34 -0.28 18.28 -12.65
N LYS A 35 -1.18 17.50 -12.07
CA LYS A 35 -2.49 17.98 -11.63
C LYS A 35 -2.38 19.01 -10.51
N LEU A 36 -1.53 18.78 -9.53
CA LEU A 36 -1.28 19.72 -8.42
C LEU A 36 -0.63 21.01 -8.92
N SER A 37 0.41 20.89 -9.74
CA SER A 37 1.14 22.04 -10.31
C SER A 37 0.25 22.94 -11.17
N GLN A 38 -0.72 22.39 -11.91
CA GLN A 38 -1.71 23.17 -12.67
C GLN A 38 -2.58 24.06 -11.77
N ASN A 39 -2.68 23.73 -10.48
CA ASN A 39 -3.41 24.49 -9.48
C ASN A 39 -2.48 25.27 -8.53
N GLY A 40 -1.20 25.38 -8.86
CA GLY A 40 -0.21 26.08 -8.02
C GLY A 40 0.07 25.39 -6.68
N ILE A 41 -0.18 24.08 -6.56
CA ILE A 41 -0.01 23.32 -5.33
C ILE A 41 1.29 22.52 -5.43
N ASP A 42 2.15 22.65 -4.42
CA ASP A 42 3.33 21.80 -4.26
C ASP A 42 2.94 20.36 -3.86
N TYR A 43 3.64 19.37 -4.40
CA TYR A 43 3.29 17.96 -4.14
C TYR A 43 3.55 17.55 -2.70
N TYR A 44 4.72 17.93 -2.16
CA TYR A 44 5.06 17.59 -0.77
C TYR A 44 4.09 18.26 0.19
N ASP A 45 3.85 19.55 0.03
CA ASP A 45 2.88 20.32 0.82
C ASP A 45 1.49 19.69 0.79
N PHE A 46 1.07 19.20 -0.39
CA PHE A 46 -0.22 18.51 -0.50
C PHE A 46 -0.29 17.24 0.35
N VAL A 47 0.74 16.39 0.27
CA VAL A 47 0.78 15.16 1.04
C VAL A 47 0.93 15.46 2.53
N GLU A 48 1.77 16.42 2.89
CA GLU A 48 1.97 16.83 4.27
C GLU A 48 0.65 17.28 4.91
N LYS A 49 -0.05 18.21 4.27
CA LYS A 49 -1.29 18.81 4.80
C LYS A 49 -2.48 17.83 4.83
N ASN A 50 -2.57 16.94 3.85
CA ASN A 50 -3.75 16.09 3.69
C ASN A 50 -3.57 14.66 4.24
N LEU A 51 -2.33 14.24 4.55
CA LEU A 51 -2.05 12.90 5.07
C LEU A 51 -1.15 12.92 6.30
N LEU A 52 0.07 13.49 6.21
CA LEU A 52 1.05 13.33 7.27
C LEU A 52 0.63 14.06 8.57
N ILE A 53 0.19 15.30 8.46
CA ILE A 53 -0.27 16.10 9.61
C ILE A 53 -1.55 15.51 10.22
N PRO A 54 -2.63 15.27 9.46
CA PRO A 54 -3.87 14.72 10.03
C PRO A 54 -3.67 13.42 10.79
N LEU A 55 -2.86 12.49 10.26
CA LEU A 55 -2.58 11.21 10.91
C LEU A 55 -1.47 11.31 11.98
N GLY A 56 -0.82 12.46 12.12
CA GLY A 56 0.34 12.62 13.00
C GLY A 56 1.49 11.68 12.67
N LEU A 57 1.83 11.53 11.37
CA LEU A 57 2.94 10.69 10.87
C LEU A 57 4.27 11.45 11.01
N LYS A 58 4.74 11.61 12.23
CA LYS A 58 5.88 12.48 12.57
C LYS A 58 7.24 11.91 12.18
N ASN A 59 7.33 10.59 12.02
CA ASN A 59 8.58 9.89 11.67
C ASN A 59 8.44 9.23 10.30
N THR A 60 7.91 9.98 9.33
CA THR A 60 7.72 9.55 7.96
C THR A 60 8.45 10.47 7.00
N THR A 61 9.26 9.88 6.11
CA THR A 61 9.99 10.58 5.06
C THR A 61 9.57 10.03 3.70
N LEU A 62 9.29 10.93 2.77
CA LEU A 62 8.98 10.63 1.37
C LEU A 62 10.14 11.10 0.49
N GLU A 63 10.56 10.29 -0.48
CA GLU A 63 11.57 10.71 -1.43
C GLU A 63 10.95 11.18 -2.75
N PHE A 64 11.53 12.22 -3.30
CA PHE A 64 11.17 12.81 -4.58
C PHE A 64 12.36 12.71 -5.55
N ASP A 65 12.08 12.54 -6.82
CA ASP A 65 13.12 12.59 -7.84
C ASP A 65 13.56 14.03 -8.14
N LYS A 66 14.62 14.19 -8.96
CA LYS A 66 15.17 15.52 -9.32
C LYS A 66 14.17 16.46 -9.99
N SER A 67 13.00 15.98 -10.33
CA SER A 67 11.91 16.76 -10.91
C SER A 67 10.78 17.00 -9.91
N ASP A 68 11.03 16.85 -8.60
CA ASP A 68 10.06 16.98 -7.52
C ASP A 68 8.82 16.10 -7.73
N THR A 69 9.02 14.89 -8.30
CA THR A 69 7.98 13.88 -8.44
C THR A 69 8.19 12.80 -7.39
N PHE A 70 7.17 12.50 -6.60
CA PHE A 70 7.25 11.45 -5.60
C PHE A 70 7.63 10.09 -6.22
N ILE A 71 8.59 9.39 -5.62
CA ILE A 71 9.00 8.06 -6.05
C ILE A 71 7.99 7.03 -5.53
N GLY A 72 6.82 6.99 -6.15
CA GLY A 72 5.66 6.24 -5.67
C GLY A 72 5.79 4.72 -5.73
N GLY A 73 6.81 4.19 -6.41
CA GLY A 73 7.08 2.76 -6.46
C GLY A 73 7.86 2.20 -5.27
N SER A 74 8.43 3.10 -4.43
CA SER A 74 9.24 2.80 -3.26
C SER A 74 9.44 4.08 -2.43
N SER A 75 10.46 4.08 -1.52
CA SER A 75 10.97 5.33 -0.92
C SER A 75 9.99 6.07 -0.02
N VAL A 76 9.15 5.33 0.71
CA VAL A 76 8.51 5.81 1.93
C VAL A 76 9.22 5.15 3.10
N TYR A 77 9.77 5.94 4.00
CA TYR A 77 10.42 5.48 5.22
C TYR A 77 9.65 6.00 6.41
N ALA A 78 9.20 5.11 7.27
CA ALA A 78 8.41 5.48 8.43
C ALA A 78 8.71 4.60 9.63
N SER A 79 8.39 5.08 10.83
CA SER A 79 8.40 4.23 12.01
C SER A 79 7.30 3.16 11.92
N ALA A 80 7.46 2.03 12.63
CA ALA A 80 6.42 1.01 12.69
C ALA A 80 5.07 1.57 13.16
N ARG A 81 5.09 2.54 14.06
CA ARG A 81 3.87 3.21 14.55
C ARG A 81 3.20 4.07 13.49
N ASP A 82 3.97 4.77 12.67
CA ASP A 82 3.40 5.58 11.58
C ASP A 82 2.82 4.68 10.48
N TYR A 83 3.49 3.57 10.14
CA TYR A 83 2.90 2.56 9.26
C TYR A 83 1.63 1.92 9.85
N ALA A 84 1.58 1.70 11.17
CA ALA A 84 0.36 1.20 11.82
C ALA A 84 -0.79 2.20 11.73
N LYS A 85 -0.54 3.50 11.90
CA LYS A 85 -1.57 4.55 11.70
C LYS A 85 -2.09 4.56 10.26
N PHE A 86 -1.19 4.42 9.26
CA PHE A 86 -1.60 4.28 7.87
C PHE A 86 -2.49 3.06 7.66
N GLY A 87 -2.10 1.90 8.20
CA GLY A 87 -2.94 0.70 8.15
C GLY A 87 -4.29 0.88 8.84
N TYR A 88 -4.30 1.55 10.00
CA TYR A 88 -5.53 1.83 10.76
C TYR A 88 -6.50 2.73 9.98
N LEU A 89 -5.99 3.73 9.25
CA LEU A 89 -6.82 4.55 8.37
C LEU A 89 -7.63 3.68 7.39
N TYR A 90 -6.99 2.69 6.77
CA TYR A 90 -7.66 1.74 5.87
C TYR A 90 -8.58 0.77 6.60
N LEU A 91 -8.24 0.34 7.80
CA LEU A 91 -9.09 -0.50 8.64
C LEU A 91 -10.40 0.22 9.01
N ARG A 92 -10.36 1.52 9.21
CA ARG A 92 -11.49 2.40 9.58
C ARG A 92 -12.14 3.13 8.39
N ASP A 93 -12.18 2.51 7.23
CA ASP A 93 -12.86 3.04 6.04
C ASP A 93 -12.41 4.45 5.64
N GLY A 94 -11.15 4.78 5.92
CA GLY A 94 -10.57 6.08 5.60
C GLY A 94 -10.85 7.18 6.61
N VAL A 95 -11.43 6.85 7.76
CA VAL A 95 -11.72 7.80 8.85
C VAL A 95 -10.58 7.81 9.87
N TRP A 96 -10.17 8.99 10.29
CA TRP A 96 -9.21 9.23 11.35
C TRP A 96 -9.68 10.34 12.27
N ASP A 97 -9.78 10.06 13.57
CA ASP A 97 -10.22 11.01 14.62
C ASP A 97 -11.55 11.72 14.28
N GLY A 98 -12.47 11.03 13.61
CA GLY A 98 -13.76 11.52 13.18
C GLY A 98 -13.81 12.15 11.79
N ASP A 99 -12.65 12.44 11.19
CA ASP A 99 -12.54 13.06 9.87
C ASP A 99 -12.32 12.02 8.76
N GLN A 100 -12.99 12.19 7.61
CA GLN A 100 -12.79 11.37 6.42
C GLN A 100 -11.55 11.86 5.65
N ILE A 101 -10.42 11.19 5.82
CA ILE A 101 -9.13 11.55 5.20
C ILE A 101 -9.03 11.01 3.78
N ILE A 102 -9.43 9.76 3.55
CA ILE A 102 -9.58 9.15 2.22
C ILE A 102 -11.00 8.60 2.07
N SER A 103 -11.56 8.66 0.87
CA SER A 103 -12.95 8.23 0.67
C SER A 103 -13.14 6.75 0.95
N LYS A 104 -14.31 6.39 1.50
CA LYS A 104 -14.69 4.99 1.70
C LYS A 104 -14.66 4.21 0.38
N ASP A 105 -15.14 4.80 -0.72
CA ASP A 105 -15.12 4.17 -2.04
C ASP A 105 -13.71 3.78 -2.47
N TRP A 106 -12.70 4.63 -2.18
CA TRP A 106 -11.31 4.28 -2.43
C TRP A 106 -10.86 3.09 -1.59
N VAL A 107 -11.20 3.06 -0.30
CA VAL A 107 -10.88 1.93 0.58
C VAL A 107 -11.55 0.66 0.08
N ASP A 108 -12.83 0.71 -0.31
CA ASP A 108 -13.55 -0.44 -0.86
C ASP A 108 -12.90 -0.95 -2.16
N MET A 109 -12.46 -0.04 -3.04
CA MET A 109 -11.68 -0.42 -4.22
C MET A 109 -10.35 -1.11 -3.87
N THR A 110 -9.68 -0.70 -2.78
CA THR A 110 -8.45 -1.36 -2.34
C THR A 110 -8.69 -2.75 -1.74
N ARG A 111 -9.85 -2.98 -1.17
CA ARG A 111 -10.29 -4.28 -0.61
C ARG A 111 -10.84 -5.24 -1.66
N THR A 112 -11.04 -4.79 -2.90
CA THR A 112 -11.63 -5.60 -3.98
C THR A 112 -10.52 -6.10 -4.92
N PRO A 113 -10.07 -7.35 -4.81
CA PRO A 113 -8.99 -7.86 -5.64
C PRO A 113 -9.41 -8.03 -7.11
N SER A 114 -8.45 -7.82 -8.00
CA SER A 114 -8.67 -7.95 -9.43
C SER A 114 -8.61 -9.42 -9.90
N LYS A 115 -9.56 -9.83 -10.73
CA LYS A 115 -9.58 -11.15 -11.39
C LYS A 115 -8.32 -11.41 -12.23
N HIS A 116 -7.74 -10.37 -12.82
CA HIS A 116 -6.51 -10.48 -13.62
C HIS A 116 -5.26 -10.78 -12.79
N THR A 117 -5.37 -10.82 -11.47
CA THR A 117 -4.28 -11.12 -10.53
C THR A 117 -4.50 -12.42 -9.76
N TYR A 118 -5.43 -13.28 -10.21
CA TYR A 118 -5.87 -14.46 -9.44
C TYR A 118 -6.36 -14.07 -8.04
N ASN A 119 -7.01 -12.91 -7.93
CA ASN A 119 -7.47 -12.30 -6.68
C ASN A 119 -6.36 -12.02 -5.65
N LEU A 120 -5.12 -11.80 -6.09
CA LEU A 120 -3.97 -11.54 -5.22
C LEU A 120 -3.59 -10.08 -5.09
N TYR A 121 -4.17 -9.19 -5.91
CA TYR A 121 -3.79 -7.77 -5.91
C TYR A 121 -4.94 -6.86 -6.33
N SER A 122 -5.02 -5.69 -5.73
CA SER A 122 -5.93 -4.62 -6.10
C SER A 122 -5.18 -3.28 -6.22
N ASN A 123 -5.83 -2.19 -6.01
CA ASN A 123 -5.29 -0.83 -6.05
C ASN A 123 -4.17 -0.61 -5.01
N LYS A 124 -2.95 -1.13 -5.30
CA LYS A 124 -1.71 -1.05 -4.49
C LYS A 124 -1.67 -1.93 -3.23
N PHE A 125 -2.65 -2.82 -3.03
CA PHE A 125 -2.63 -3.79 -1.94
C PHE A 125 -2.56 -5.23 -2.45
N TRP A 126 -1.83 -6.06 -1.73
CA TRP A 126 -1.85 -7.51 -1.84
C TRP A 126 -3.03 -8.08 -1.08
N HIS A 127 -3.54 -9.21 -1.54
CA HIS A 127 -4.67 -9.90 -0.93
C HIS A 127 -4.34 -11.35 -0.60
N VAL A 128 -5.18 -11.92 0.25
CA VAL A 128 -5.22 -13.35 0.53
C VAL A 128 -6.28 -13.97 -0.38
N ASN A 129 -5.88 -14.97 -1.16
CA ASN A 129 -6.79 -15.86 -1.86
C ASN A 129 -6.82 -17.21 -1.15
N GLU A 130 -7.66 -18.13 -1.59
CA GLU A 130 -7.81 -19.46 -1.00
C GLU A 130 -6.47 -20.21 -0.83
N PHE A 131 -5.55 -20.08 -1.77
CA PHE A 131 -4.22 -20.68 -1.64
C PHE A 131 -3.43 -20.10 -0.47
N ARG A 132 -3.41 -18.77 -0.30
CA ARG A 132 -2.69 -18.10 0.79
C ARG A 132 -3.37 -18.30 2.16
N GLU A 133 -4.68 -18.35 2.19
CA GLU A 133 -5.45 -18.72 3.37
C GLU A 133 -4.99 -20.07 3.92
N ASN A 134 -5.02 -21.10 3.08
CA ASN A 134 -4.66 -22.46 3.47
C ASN A 134 -3.15 -22.64 3.74
N ALA A 135 -2.30 -21.97 2.97
CA ALA A 135 -0.85 -22.10 3.10
C ALA A 135 -0.25 -21.35 4.29
N PHE A 136 -0.88 -20.25 4.73
CA PHE A 136 -0.29 -19.33 5.71
C PHE A 136 -1.21 -18.98 6.89
N ASN A 137 -2.37 -19.59 7.01
CA ASN A 137 -3.35 -19.32 8.09
C ASN A 137 -3.83 -17.84 8.14
N PHE A 138 -3.88 -17.15 7.01
CA PHE A 138 -4.42 -15.80 6.97
C PHE A 138 -5.94 -15.81 6.86
N PRO A 139 -6.68 -14.96 7.59
CA PRO A 139 -8.08 -14.67 7.30
C PRO A 139 -8.25 -14.18 5.85
N THR A 140 -9.34 -14.59 5.20
CA THR A 140 -9.63 -14.27 3.79
C THR A 140 -9.79 -12.79 3.50
N ASP A 141 -10.17 -12.01 4.53
CA ASP A 141 -10.33 -10.56 4.45
C ASP A 141 -9.03 -9.77 4.66
N THR A 142 -7.90 -10.48 4.83
CA THR A 142 -6.58 -9.86 4.99
C THR A 142 -6.12 -9.22 3.70
N TYR A 143 -5.72 -7.95 3.77
CA TYR A 143 -5.02 -7.25 2.69
C TYR A 143 -3.82 -6.50 3.25
N TYR A 144 -2.79 -6.27 2.42
CA TYR A 144 -1.52 -5.78 2.95
C TYR A 144 -0.63 -5.07 1.94
N CYS A 145 0.22 -4.17 2.44
CA CYS A 145 1.36 -3.65 1.74
C CYS A 145 2.56 -4.56 1.97
N ALA A 146 3.35 -4.81 0.92
CA ALA A 146 4.60 -5.57 0.99
C ALA A 146 5.73 -4.78 0.35
N GLY A 147 6.78 -4.52 1.13
CA GLY A 147 7.97 -3.79 0.72
C GLY A 147 9.19 -4.69 0.59
N PHE A 148 10.23 -4.16 -0.05
CA PHE A 148 11.50 -4.84 -0.24
C PHE A 148 12.12 -5.29 1.10
N GLY A 149 12.75 -6.45 1.13
CA GLY A 149 13.38 -7.00 2.35
C GLY A 149 12.40 -7.51 3.40
N GLY A 150 11.11 -7.68 3.06
CA GLY A 150 10.10 -8.24 3.96
C GLY A 150 9.45 -7.21 4.89
N GLN A 151 9.28 -5.98 4.45
CA GLN A 151 8.47 -4.99 5.14
C GLN A 151 6.98 -5.27 4.92
N TYR A 152 6.17 -5.29 5.97
CA TYR A 152 4.72 -5.55 5.85
C TYR A 152 3.90 -4.58 6.69
N ILE A 153 2.77 -4.15 6.12
CA ILE A 153 1.65 -3.56 6.85
C ILE A 153 0.45 -4.44 6.53
N MET A 154 0.03 -5.26 7.46
CA MET A 154 -1.09 -6.19 7.29
C MET A 154 -2.32 -5.63 8.00
N ILE A 155 -3.45 -5.68 7.32
CA ILE A 155 -4.74 -5.17 7.77
C ILE A 155 -5.71 -6.34 7.77
N ILE A 156 -6.23 -6.69 8.95
CA ILE A 156 -7.07 -7.87 9.16
C ILE A 156 -8.40 -7.42 9.80
N PRO A 157 -9.42 -7.09 8.98
CA PRO A 157 -10.68 -6.56 9.49
C PRO A 157 -11.41 -7.49 10.47
N SER A 158 -11.46 -8.79 10.20
CA SER A 158 -12.13 -9.79 11.06
C SER A 158 -11.52 -9.92 12.45
N LYS A 159 -10.32 -9.38 12.65
CA LYS A 159 -9.62 -9.38 13.95
C LYS A 159 -9.42 -7.97 14.52
N ASP A 160 -9.93 -6.94 13.86
CA ASP A 160 -9.65 -5.53 14.17
C ASP A 160 -8.14 -5.27 14.37
N LEU A 161 -7.32 -5.89 13.53
CA LEU A 161 -5.88 -5.97 13.74
C LEU A 161 -5.10 -5.27 12.63
N ILE A 162 -4.11 -4.47 13.04
CA ILE A 162 -3.01 -4.04 12.20
C ILE A 162 -1.73 -4.68 12.69
N MET A 163 -1.02 -5.36 11.81
CA MET A 163 0.30 -5.89 12.11
C MET A 163 1.34 -5.24 11.20
N VAL A 164 2.36 -4.66 11.79
CA VAL A 164 3.50 -4.07 11.07
C VAL A 164 4.76 -4.88 11.35
N ARG A 165 5.42 -5.29 10.29
CA ARG A 165 6.75 -5.87 10.37
C ARG A 165 7.74 -5.02 9.62
N LEU A 166 8.80 -4.58 10.31
CA LEU A 166 9.97 -3.92 9.73
C LEU A 166 11.21 -4.79 9.99
N GLY A 167 12.11 -4.83 9.04
CA GLY A 167 13.38 -5.55 9.16
C GLY A 167 13.84 -6.09 7.82
N GLU A 168 15.13 -6.33 7.71
CA GLU A 168 15.76 -6.88 6.51
C GLU A 168 15.83 -8.40 6.59
N THR A 169 15.27 -9.08 5.60
CA THR A 169 15.25 -10.53 5.50
C THR A 169 15.57 -10.93 4.06
N TYR A 170 16.83 -11.12 3.75
CA TYR A 170 17.29 -11.44 2.39
C TYR A 170 17.43 -12.94 2.10
N ASN A 171 17.73 -13.75 3.13
CA ASN A 171 18.05 -15.15 2.97
C ASN A 171 16.89 -16.11 3.31
N THR A 172 15.70 -15.58 3.47
CA THR A 172 14.50 -16.36 3.80
C THR A 172 13.47 -16.18 2.69
N SER A 173 12.82 -17.26 2.30
CA SER A 173 11.78 -17.18 1.28
C SER A 173 10.60 -16.32 1.78
N THR A 174 9.95 -15.62 0.86
CA THR A 174 8.71 -14.88 1.15
C THR A 174 7.66 -15.78 1.82
N ASN A 175 7.56 -17.04 1.39
CA ASN A 175 6.61 -17.99 1.97
C ASN A 175 6.92 -18.31 3.44
N THR A 176 8.19 -18.52 3.80
CA THR A 176 8.59 -18.74 5.20
C THR A 176 8.21 -17.56 6.08
N LEU A 177 8.43 -16.34 5.59
CA LEU A 177 8.06 -15.14 6.32
C LEU A 177 6.55 -14.99 6.45
N LEU A 178 5.78 -15.25 5.39
CA LEU A 178 4.32 -15.21 5.43
C LEU A 178 3.76 -16.29 6.39
N SER A 179 4.32 -17.50 6.40
CA SER A 179 3.93 -18.54 7.38
C SER A 179 4.16 -18.09 8.81
N PHE A 180 5.31 -17.49 9.11
CA PHE A 180 5.59 -16.95 10.44
C PHE A 180 4.59 -15.87 10.86
N LEU A 181 4.26 -14.94 9.95
CA LEU A 181 3.28 -13.89 10.23
C LEU A 181 1.87 -14.49 10.42
N GLY A 182 1.51 -15.49 9.65
CA GLY A 182 0.23 -16.20 9.78
C GLY A 182 0.06 -16.90 11.12
N GLU A 183 1.12 -17.56 11.62
CA GLU A 183 1.06 -18.16 12.97
C GLU A 183 0.83 -17.12 14.07
N ILE A 184 1.42 -15.93 13.96
CA ILE A 184 1.14 -14.83 14.91
C ILE A 184 -0.31 -14.38 14.80
N ILE A 185 -0.82 -14.17 13.59
CA ILE A 185 -2.20 -13.71 13.36
C ILE A 185 -3.22 -14.72 13.89
N LYS A 186 -2.94 -16.01 13.74
CA LYS A 186 -3.81 -17.10 14.21
C LYS A 186 -4.07 -17.06 15.71
N GLU A 187 -3.06 -16.66 16.50
CA GLU A 187 -3.18 -16.55 17.96
C GLU A 187 -4.01 -15.35 18.42
N VAL A 188 -4.28 -14.38 17.54
CA VAL A 188 -5.17 -13.25 17.85
C VAL A 188 -6.63 -13.69 17.66
N PRO A 189 -7.50 -13.56 18.67
CA PRO A 189 -8.91 -13.95 18.54
C PRO A 189 -9.64 -13.10 17.47
N ASN A 190 -10.70 -13.66 16.89
CA ASN A 190 -11.65 -12.87 16.10
C ASN A 190 -12.52 -12.05 17.07
N ILE A 191 -12.97 -10.89 16.59
CA ILE A 191 -13.88 -10.02 17.32
C ILE A 191 -15.32 -10.39 16.95
#